data_7738a30b186f418ad2e25cd5b94821cf
#
_entry.id   7738a30b186f418ad2e25cd5b94821cf
#
_cell.length_a   1.000
_cell.length_b   1.000
_cell.length_c   1.000
_cell.angle_alpha   90.00
_cell.angle_beta   90.00
_cell.angle_gamma   90.00
#
_symmetry.space_group_name_H-M   'P 1'
#
loop_
_entity.id
_entity.type
_entity.pdbx_description
1 polymer ?
#
loop_
_entity_poly.entity_id
_entity_poly.type
_entity_poly.pdbx_seq_one_letter_code
_entity_poly.pdbx_strand_id
1 'polypeptide(L)'
;RGIRAVACAPFDGSFVSAAADAVRTWRRKDGALLRTMRGHNAVLNACDVNSAGVLATAGDDGSLRLWDYRTGYNFQRLETVAQPGSLACEAGIYDCAFDRSGTRLITCEADKTVKIWKEQAEADPESHPIDMESWTKECRRRR
;
A
#
# COMPACT_ATOMS: atom_id res chain seq x y z
N ARG A 1 3.46 8.48 16.04
CA ARG A 1 3.07 7.06 16.12
C ARG A 1 4.20 6.19 15.59
N GLY A 2 4.32 4.95 16.08
CA GLY A 2 5.40 4.06 15.70
C GLY A 2 5.42 3.73 14.21
N ILE A 3 6.62 3.63 13.62
CA ILE A 3 6.84 3.15 12.26
C ILE A 3 6.98 1.63 12.34
N ARG A 4 6.27 0.90 11.48
CA ARG A 4 6.27 -0.56 11.48
C ARG A 4 6.88 -1.17 10.22
N ALA A 5 6.90 -0.43 9.12
CA ALA A 5 7.44 -0.91 7.86
C ALA A 5 8.29 0.16 7.16
N VAL A 6 9.31 -0.29 6.48
CA VAL A 6 10.20 0.53 5.65
C VAL A 6 10.55 -0.26 4.40
N ALA A 7 10.53 0.40 3.25
CA ALA A 7 10.98 -0.17 1.98
C ALA A 7 11.82 0.84 1.20
N CYS A 8 12.84 0.34 0.50
CA CYS A 8 13.66 1.18 -0.37
C CYS A 8 13.10 1.20 -1.79
N ALA A 9 13.04 2.37 -2.42
CA ALA A 9 12.72 2.46 -3.83
C ALA A 9 13.89 1.91 -4.66
N PRO A 10 13.64 0.96 -5.58
CA PRO A 10 14.72 0.33 -6.35
C PRO A 10 15.26 1.21 -7.48
N PHE A 11 14.59 2.31 -7.82
CA PHE A 11 14.89 3.15 -8.99
C PHE A 11 15.50 4.51 -8.65
N ASP A 12 15.49 4.92 -7.39
CA ASP A 12 16.07 6.19 -6.96
C ASP A 12 16.68 6.09 -5.56
N GLY A 13 17.25 7.18 -5.09
CA GLY A 13 17.87 7.27 -3.76
C GLY A 13 16.86 7.56 -2.65
N SER A 14 15.62 7.10 -2.72
CA SER A 14 14.59 7.31 -1.72
C SER A 14 14.16 6.02 -1.01
N PHE A 15 13.44 6.18 0.08
CA PHE A 15 12.79 5.09 0.80
C PHE A 15 11.45 5.56 1.35
N VAL A 16 10.59 4.61 1.66
CA VAL A 16 9.27 4.85 2.25
C VAL A 16 9.21 4.28 3.66
N SER A 17 8.51 4.98 4.53
CA SER A 17 8.15 4.50 5.86
C SER A 17 6.64 4.49 6.04
N ALA A 18 6.11 3.43 6.63
CA ALA A 18 4.69 3.29 6.91
C ALA A 18 4.42 3.34 8.42
N ALA A 19 3.50 4.21 8.80
CA ALA A 19 3.02 4.38 10.16
C ALA A 19 1.49 4.46 10.16
N ALA A 20 0.88 4.32 11.33
CA ALA A 20 -0.58 4.32 11.47
C ALA A 20 -1.27 5.61 11.01
N ASP A 21 -0.55 6.71 10.91
CA ASP A 21 -1.10 8.03 10.54
C ASP A 21 -0.85 8.41 9.09
N ALA A 22 0.27 7.97 8.53
CA ALA A 22 0.66 8.32 7.17
C ALA A 22 1.80 7.44 6.66
N VAL A 23 1.90 7.39 5.34
CA VAL A 23 3.06 6.88 4.60
C VAL A 23 3.91 8.06 4.19
N ARG A 24 5.22 8.00 4.42
CA ARG A 24 6.15 9.09 4.12
C ARG A 24 7.29 8.58 3.26
N THR A 25 7.66 9.36 2.25
CA THR A 25 8.84 9.12 1.44
C THR A 25 9.95 10.07 1.81
N TRP A 26 11.16 9.56 1.82
CA TRP A 26 12.35 10.24 2.32
C TRP A 26 13.49 10.11 1.33
N ARG A 27 14.30 11.14 1.22
CA ARG A 27 15.56 11.06 0.48
C ARG A 27 16.63 10.37 1.34
N ARG A 28 17.26 9.32 0.80
CA ARG A 28 18.24 8.52 1.55
C ARG A 28 19.52 9.30 1.90
N LYS A 29 19.93 10.24 1.04
CA LYS A 29 21.20 10.98 1.19
C LYS A 29 21.23 11.87 2.43
N ASP A 30 20.16 12.56 2.73
CA ASP A 30 20.07 13.60 3.75
C ASP A 30 18.91 13.42 4.74
N GLY A 31 18.09 12.39 4.55
CA GLY A 31 16.90 12.15 5.37
C GLY A 31 15.78 13.18 5.15
N ALA A 32 15.84 13.97 4.08
CA ALA A 32 14.82 14.96 3.81
C ALA A 32 13.47 14.30 3.49
N LEU A 33 12.39 14.81 4.09
CA LEU A 33 11.03 14.41 3.79
C LEU A 33 10.66 14.88 2.38
N LEU A 34 10.33 13.95 1.50
CA LEU A 34 9.92 14.23 0.12
C LEU A 34 8.41 14.39 0.01
N ARG A 35 7.66 13.47 0.63
CA ARG A 35 6.19 13.45 0.52
C ARG A 35 5.55 12.78 1.72
N THR A 36 4.31 13.19 2.01
CA THR A 36 3.42 12.53 2.96
C THR A 36 2.16 12.09 2.23
N MET A 37 1.89 10.78 2.25
CA MET A 37 0.69 10.16 1.67
C MET A 37 -0.25 9.77 2.81
N ARG A 38 -1.50 10.18 2.70
CA ARG A 38 -2.52 9.92 3.71
C ARG A 38 -3.70 9.19 3.07
N GLY A 39 -4.39 8.40 3.83
CA GLY A 39 -5.55 7.69 3.30
C GLY A 39 -5.86 6.39 4.05
N HIS A 40 -4.89 5.77 4.72
CA HIS A 40 -5.17 4.66 5.63
C HIS A 40 -5.82 5.13 6.93
N ASN A 41 -6.74 4.31 7.44
CA ASN A 41 -7.37 4.46 8.76
C ASN A 41 -6.89 3.41 9.76
N ALA A 42 -6.01 2.54 9.32
CA ALA A 42 -5.52 1.40 10.07
C ALA A 42 -4.04 1.54 10.43
N VAL A 43 -3.62 0.69 11.33
CA VAL A 43 -2.19 0.50 11.58
C VAL A 43 -1.57 -0.21 10.40
N LEU A 44 -0.59 0.42 9.75
CA LEU A 44 0.12 -0.18 8.62
C LEU A 44 1.20 -1.11 9.13
N ASN A 45 1.13 -2.36 8.72
CA ASN A 45 2.10 -3.38 9.09
C ASN A 45 3.20 -3.55 8.04
N ALA A 46 2.88 -3.31 6.77
CA ALA A 46 3.78 -3.59 5.66
C ALA A 46 3.73 -2.53 4.56
N CYS A 47 4.83 -2.39 3.86
CA CYS A 47 4.92 -1.64 2.61
C CYS A 47 6.05 -2.20 1.75
N ASP A 48 5.86 -2.15 0.43
CA ASP A 48 6.89 -2.50 -0.55
C ASP A 48 6.76 -1.68 -1.82
N VAL A 49 7.85 -1.50 -2.55
CA VAL A 49 7.92 -0.69 -3.78
C VAL A 49 8.51 -1.52 -4.90
N ASN A 50 7.79 -1.64 -6.02
CA ASN A 50 8.31 -2.33 -7.19
C ASN A 50 9.14 -1.40 -8.11
N SER A 51 9.80 -2.00 -9.10
CA SER A 51 10.63 -1.26 -10.08
C SER A 51 9.82 -0.34 -11.01
N ALA A 52 8.54 -0.61 -11.20
CA ALA A 52 7.63 0.22 -12.00
C ALA A 52 7.16 1.50 -11.28
N GLY A 53 7.49 1.64 -9.98
CA GLY A 53 7.08 2.80 -9.18
C GLY A 53 5.72 2.63 -8.52
N VAL A 54 5.26 1.42 -8.32
CA VAL A 54 4.06 1.12 -7.53
C VAL A 54 4.47 0.85 -6.09
N LEU A 55 3.89 1.58 -5.16
CA LEU A 55 3.99 1.34 -3.73
C LEU A 55 2.74 0.58 -3.26
N ALA A 56 2.95 -0.54 -2.61
CA ALA A 56 1.92 -1.26 -1.86
C ALA A 56 2.02 -0.93 -0.38
N THR A 57 0.88 -0.76 0.28
CA THR A 57 0.80 -0.60 1.74
C THR A 57 -0.35 -1.44 2.29
N ALA A 58 -0.09 -2.16 3.36
CA ALA A 58 -1.02 -3.13 3.93
C ALA A 58 -1.28 -2.86 5.42
N GLY A 59 -2.53 -2.97 5.81
CA GLY A 59 -3.01 -2.65 7.15
C GLY A 59 -3.50 -3.84 7.96
N ASP A 60 -3.58 -3.63 9.26
CA ASP A 60 -4.08 -4.58 10.24
C ASP A 60 -5.60 -4.85 10.12
N ASP A 61 -6.31 -3.98 9.41
CA ASP A 61 -7.73 -4.10 9.10
C ASP A 61 -8.02 -4.85 7.79
N GLY A 62 -6.99 -5.41 7.15
CA GLY A 62 -7.10 -6.06 5.85
C GLY A 62 -7.07 -5.10 4.65
N SER A 63 -6.90 -3.83 4.88
CA SER A 63 -6.78 -2.87 3.80
C SER A 63 -5.45 -2.99 3.07
N LEU A 64 -5.52 -3.07 1.75
CA LEU A 64 -4.38 -3.05 0.84
C LEU A 64 -4.55 -1.87 -0.11
N ARG A 65 -3.57 -1.01 -0.20
CA ARG A 65 -3.61 0.15 -1.08
C ARG A 65 -2.41 0.19 -2.00
N LEU A 66 -2.67 0.55 -3.26
CA LEU A 66 -1.65 0.75 -4.26
C LEU A 66 -1.56 2.25 -4.61
N TRP A 67 -0.33 2.73 -4.67
CA TRP A 67 -0.02 4.13 -4.88
C TRP A 67 0.98 4.30 -6.01
N ASP A 68 0.83 5.36 -6.78
CA ASP A 68 1.92 5.86 -7.59
C ASP A 68 2.97 6.50 -6.65
N TYR A 69 4.13 5.89 -6.56
CA TYR A 69 5.19 6.31 -5.67
C TYR A 69 5.66 7.75 -5.95
N ARG A 70 5.68 8.16 -7.21
CA ARG A 70 6.18 9.46 -7.63
C ARG A 70 5.20 10.59 -7.31
N THR A 71 3.92 10.38 -7.52
CA THR A 71 2.88 11.39 -7.31
C THR A 71 2.25 11.32 -5.92
N GLY A 72 2.33 10.15 -5.27
CA GLY A 72 1.64 9.85 -4.02
C GLY A 72 0.14 9.62 -4.19
N TYR A 73 -0.30 9.38 -5.44
CA TYR A 73 -1.69 9.15 -5.76
C TYR A 73 -2.09 7.71 -5.45
N ASN A 74 -3.17 7.54 -4.66
CA ASN A 74 -3.75 6.23 -4.38
C ASN A 74 -4.70 5.86 -5.52
N PHE A 75 -4.25 5.00 -6.42
CA PHE A 75 -5.04 4.60 -7.58
C PHE A 75 -5.88 3.34 -7.34
N GLN A 76 -5.56 2.53 -6.35
CA GLN A 76 -6.33 1.32 -6.06
C GLN A 76 -6.43 1.06 -4.56
N ARG A 77 -7.62 0.65 -4.13
CA ARG A 77 -7.96 0.24 -2.77
C ARG A 77 -8.57 -1.14 -2.82
N LEU A 78 -8.01 -2.04 -2.05
CA LEU A 78 -8.45 -3.41 -1.93
C LEU A 78 -8.65 -3.72 -0.45
N GLU A 79 -9.55 -4.64 -0.17
CA GLU A 79 -9.73 -5.22 1.15
C GLU A 79 -9.61 -6.73 1.02
N THR A 80 -8.79 -7.33 1.86
CA THR A 80 -8.72 -8.78 1.91
C THR A 80 -9.87 -9.33 2.72
N VAL A 81 -10.32 -10.52 2.36
CA VAL A 81 -11.38 -11.24 3.05
C VAL A 81 -10.76 -12.45 3.72
N ALA A 82 -11.03 -12.62 5.01
CA ALA A 82 -10.59 -13.80 5.76
C ALA A 82 -11.14 -15.08 5.11
N GLN A 83 -10.35 -16.16 5.12
CA GLN A 83 -10.76 -17.44 4.57
C GLN A 83 -12.02 -17.99 5.28
N PRO A 84 -12.85 -18.81 4.61
CA PRO A 84 -13.99 -19.45 5.24
C PRO A 84 -13.61 -20.21 6.50
N GLY A 85 -14.32 -19.96 7.60
CA GLY A 85 -14.05 -20.56 8.92
C GLY A 85 -13.14 -19.74 9.83
N SER A 86 -12.52 -18.67 9.32
CA SER A 86 -11.81 -17.69 10.14
C SER A 86 -12.74 -16.57 10.61
N LEU A 87 -12.37 -15.91 11.70
CA LEU A 87 -13.09 -14.75 12.19
C LEU A 87 -12.82 -13.54 11.28
N ALA A 88 -13.80 -12.65 11.16
CA ALA A 88 -13.65 -11.42 10.36
C ALA A 88 -12.51 -10.51 10.87
N CYS A 89 -12.21 -10.56 12.17
CA CYS A 89 -11.09 -9.84 12.76
C CYS A 89 -9.71 -10.42 12.38
N GLU A 90 -9.65 -11.59 11.76
CA GLU A 90 -8.42 -12.23 11.26
C GLU A 90 -8.09 -11.83 9.81
N ALA A 91 -8.72 -10.79 9.28
CA ALA A 91 -8.43 -10.28 7.94
C ALA A 91 -7.16 -9.42 7.85
N GLY A 92 -6.46 -9.16 8.96
CA GLY A 92 -5.27 -8.32 8.99
C GLY A 92 -4.14 -8.84 8.10
N ILE A 93 -3.48 -7.94 7.39
CA ILE A 93 -2.29 -8.26 6.60
C ILE A 93 -1.06 -7.95 7.45
N TYR A 94 -0.18 -8.93 7.61
CA TYR A 94 1.04 -8.80 8.41
C TYR A 94 2.22 -8.33 7.60
N ASP A 95 2.37 -8.82 6.37
CA ASP A 95 3.47 -8.46 5.50
C ASP A 95 3.05 -8.52 4.03
N CYS A 96 3.75 -7.77 3.18
CA CYS A 96 3.58 -7.80 1.75
C CYS A 96 4.91 -7.58 1.03
N ALA A 97 5.09 -8.24 -0.10
CA ALA A 97 6.27 -8.10 -0.93
C ALA A 97 5.92 -8.25 -2.41
N PHE A 98 6.50 -7.40 -3.25
CA PHE A 98 6.45 -7.63 -4.69
C PHE A 98 7.40 -8.77 -5.08
N ASP A 99 7.01 -9.53 -6.09
CA ASP A 99 7.90 -10.49 -6.71
C ASP A 99 9.01 -9.76 -7.50
N ARG A 100 10.01 -10.50 -7.92
CA ARG A 100 11.15 -9.93 -8.64
C ARG A 100 10.77 -9.28 -9.97
N SER A 101 9.69 -9.72 -10.60
CA SER A 101 9.16 -9.13 -11.84
C SER A 101 8.40 -7.81 -11.57
N GLY A 102 7.94 -7.59 -10.33
CA GLY A 102 7.12 -6.46 -9.94
C GLY A 102 5.65 -6.54 -10.37
N THR A 103 5.24 -7.65 -11.00
CA THR A 103 3.87 -7.83 -11.52
C THR A 103 2.94 -8.58 -10.56
N ARG A 104 3.50 -9.17 -9.51
CA ARG A 104 2.74 -9.88 -8.48
C ARG A 104 3.08 -9.32 -7.12
N LEU A 105 2.05 -9.15 -6.30
CA LEU A 105 2.17 -8.81 -4.89
C LEU A 105 1.77 -10.02 -4.06
N ILE A 106 2.57 -10.37 -3.09
CA ILE A 106 2.34 -11.49 -2.17
C ILE A 106 2.04 -10.88 -0.80
N THR A 107 0.97 -11.35 -0.15
CA THR A 107 0.60 -10.93 1.21
C THR A 107 0.52 -12.15 2.13
N CYS A 108 0.96 -12.00 3.36
CA CYS A 108 0.70 -12.97 4.43
C CYS A 108 -0.28 -12.37 5.44
N GLU A 109 -1.28 -13.17 5.82
CA GLU A 109 -2.45 -12.69 6.52
C GLU A 109 -2.71 -13.40 7.84
N ALA A 110 -3.46 -12.75 8.73
CA ALA A 110 -3.78 -13.26 10.05
C ALA A 110 -4.64 -14.54 10.02
N ASP A 111 -5.38 -14.77 8.94
CA ASP A 111 -6.20 -15.96 8.72
C ASP A 111 -5.41 -17.21 8.31
N LYS A 112 -4.08 -17.18 8.46
CA LYS A 112 -3.15 -18.27 8.11
C LYS A 112 -3.01 -18.51 6.61
N THR A 113 -3.38 -17.54 5.76
CA THR A 113 -3.24 -17.63 4.32
C THR A 113 -2.09 -16.78 3.80
N VAL A 114 -1.59 -17.18 2.63
CA VAL A 114 -0.75 -16.36 1.76
C VAL A 114 -1.56 -16.11 0.49
N LYS A 115 -1.73 -14.84 0.12
CA LYS A 115 -2.45 -14.46 -1.10
C LYS A 115 -1.49 -13.89 -2.13
N ILE A 116 -1.75 -14.19 -3.39
CA ILE A 116 -0.99 -13.68 -4.53
C ILE A 116 -1.93 -12.83 -5.37
N TRP A 117 -1.62 -11.55 -5.45
CA TRP A 117 -2.34 -10.57 -6.25
C TRP A 117 -1.61 -10.39 -7.56
N LYS A 118 -2.34 -10.46 -8.66
CA LYS A 118 -1.78 -10.32 -9.99
C LYS A 118 -2.29 -9.04 -10.64
N GLU A 119 -1.42 -8.34 -11.35
CA GLU A 119 -1.82 -7.24 -12.20
C GLU A 119 -2.74 -7.73 -13.32
N GLN A 120 -3.84 -7.01 -13.53
CA GLN A 120 -4.77 -7.27 -14.62
C GLN A 120 -4.33 -6.46 -15.83
N ALA A 121 -3.67 -7.11 -16.78
CA ALA A 121 -3.08 -6.47 -17.96
C ALA A 121 -4.12 -5.79 -18.89
N GLU A 122 -5.37 -6.21 -18.83
CA GLU A 122 -6.47 -5.69 -19.65
C GLU A 122 -7.26 -4.57 -18.96
N ALA A 123 -6.85 -4.20 -17.72
CA ALA A 123 -7.50 -3.11 -17.00
C ALA A 123 -7.10 -1.77 -17.64
N ASP A 124 -8.07 -1.01 -18.07
CA ASP A 124 -7.92 0.34 -18.59
C ASP A 124 -8.70 1.35 -17.74
N PRO A 125 -8.51 2.66 -17.93
CA PRO A 125 -9.22 3.69 -17.17
C PRO A 125 -10.74 3.70 -17.38
N GLU A 126 -11.24 3.09 -18.46
CA GLU A 126 -12.67 2.98 -18.75
C GLU A 126 -13.30 1.80 -18.01
N SER A 127 -12.62 0.66 -17.99
CA SER A 127 -13.08 -0.54 -17.29
C SER A 127 -12.89 -0.44 -15.76
N HIS A 128 -11.88 0.28 -15.30
CA HIS A 128 -11.54 0.46 -13.89
C HIS A 128 -11.30 1.96 -13.59
N PRO A 129 -12.35 2.79 -13.58
CA PRO A 129 -12.21 4.23 -13.38
C PRO A 129 -11.66 4.53 -12.00
N ILE A 130 -10.70 5.43 -11.96
CA ILE A 130 -10.07 5.91 -10.74
C ILE A 130 -10.94 7.03 -10.17
N ASP A 131 -11.54 6.82 -8.99
CA ASP A 131 -12.35 7.83 -8.32
C ASP A 131 -11.47 8.91 -7.65
N MET A 132 -11.07 9.90 -8.46
CA MET A 132 -10.31 11.07 -8.01
C MET A 132 -11.07 11.95 -7.03
N GLU A 133 -12.40 12.01 -7.13
CA GLU A 133 -13.21 12.87 -6.27
C GLU A 133 -13.28 12.34 -4.85
N SER A 134 -13.51 11.03 -4.70
CA SER A 134 -13.54 10.40 -3.38
C SER A 134 -12.19 10.50 -2.69
N TRP A 135 -11.10 10.29 -3.42
CA TRP A 135 -9.75 10.46 -2.90
C TRP A 135 -9.47 11.89 -2.44
N THR A 136 -9.85 12.88 -3.24
CA THR A 136 -9.65 14.29 -2.90
C THR A 136 -10.47 14.69 -1.68
N LYS A 137 -11.72 14.24 -1.58
CA LYS A 137 -12.59 14.47 -0.41
C LYS A 137 -11.99 13.83 0.86
N GLU A 138 -11.47 12.63 0.75
CA GLU A 138 -10.86 11.92 1.86
C GLU A 138 -9.56 12.59 2.33
N CYS A 139 -8.73 13.06 1.42
CA CYS A 139 -7.53 13.84 1.75
C CYS A 139 -7.85 15.19 2.45
N ARG A 140 -8.97 15.84 2.07
CA ARG A 140 -9.41 17.09 2.70
C ARG A 140 -10.01 16.89 4.09
N ARG A 141 -10.69 15.78 4.31
CA ARG A 141 -11.34 15.44 5.60
C ARG A 141 -10.34 15.20 6.74
N ARG A 142 -9.07 15.03 6.41
CA ARG A 142 -7.99 14.62 7.35
C ARG A 142 -6.91 15.69 7.55
N ARG A 143 -7.16 16.89 7.09
CA ARG A 143 -6.40 18.09 7.48
C ARG A 143 -7.03 18.74 8.70
#